data_4a458736a99049a6cabcbc1767e262d1
#
_entry.id   4a458736a99049a6cabcbc1767e262d1
#
_cell.length_a   1.000
_cell.length_b   1.000
_cell.length_c   1.000
_cell.angle_alpha   90.00
_cell.angle_beta   90.00
_cell.angle_gamma   90.00
#
_symmetry.space_group_name_H-M   'P 1'
#
loop_
_entity.id
_entity.type
_entity.pdbx_description
1 polymer ?
#
loop_
_entity_poly.entity_id
_entity_poly.type
_entity_poly.pdbx_seq_one_letter_code
_entity_poly.pdbx_strand_id
1 'polypeptide(L)'
;MQFNQWPLPSTKVKLKAYNGVQIPVYGEVWLQVVYDQQKRVLPLIVVDGDGPPLLGRNWLKELQLNWHNIFLVSKTETLSDILKRHDKVFNKRLGATKGFKADIKLQDDAKSLFCKARPVPYPLRQKVEEELNHLESQGVVKKVEWSDWASLIVCVPKKDGSIRICGDFKVSINRVLLDNPYPLPDTEDVFATLGSKIDLSNTYQQMELMAESQHYLTVSTHKGLYAYQRLTYGIASAPAIFQSTMDQILQGMDKVRCRIDDILIRTEPHEHLQVLDEVLTRLEKHGILAKRSKCEFMVPSVEFLRYHVDREGQHPTDEKIAAIKGAPSPKNVAELCSYLGLLNYCGNFIPSLSTLLQPLHELLQKGVKWAWTEECEKAFVRSKSELVADKVLVPYD
;
A
#
# COMPACT_ATOMS: atom_id res chain seq x y z
N MET A 1 19.86 26.26 -29.77
CA MET A 1 20.28 27.07 -30.93
C MET A 1 21.30 26.25 -31.70
N GLN A 2 21.03 25.92 -32.95
CA GLN A 2 21.99 25.22 -33.82
C GLN A 2 22.90 26.27 -34.47
N PHE A 3 24.17 26.29 -34.13
CA PHE A 3 25.17 27.22 -34.66
C PHE A 3 25.80 26.75 -36.00
N ASN A 4 25.17 25.81 -36.72
CA ASN A 4 25.73 25.14 -37.90
C ASN A 4 25.82 26.01 -39.19
N GLN A 5 25.56 27.31 -39.15
CA GLN A 5 25.52 28.12 -40.37
C GLN A 5 26.41 29.39 -40.38
N TRP A 6 27.18 29.64 -39.34
CA TRP A 6 28.04 30.88 -39.30
C TRP A 6 29.49 30.53 -39.06
N PRO A 7 30.44 31.07 -39.86
CA PRO A 7 31.84 30.91 -39.56
C PRO A 7 32.16 31.64 -38.24
N LEU A 8 32.45 30.86 -37.18
CA LEU A 8 32.83 31.44 -35.91
C LEU A 8 34.22 32.01 -35.96
N PRO A 9 34.50 33.23 -35.42
CA PRO A 9 35.83 33.77 -35.31
C PRO A 9 36.77 32.80 -34.58
N SER A 10 37.99 32.62 -35.09
CA SER A 10 38.99 31.78 -34.45
C SER A 10 39.41 32.36 -33.11
N THR A 11 39.58 31.51 -32.09
CA THR A 11 40.00 31.92 -30.76
C THR A 11 41.36 31.32 -30.41
N LYS A 12 42.13 32.03 -29.58
CA LYS A 12 43.36 31.51 -28.97
C LYS A 12 43.12 30.71 -27.70
N VAL A 13 41.86 30.61 -27.24
CA VAL A 13 41.50 29.91 -26.02
C VAL A 13 41.66 28.40 -26.20
N LYS A 14 42.38 27.77 -25.30
CA LYS A 14 42.53 26.32 -25.21
C LYS A 14 41.82 25.83 -23.96
N LEU A 15 40.91 24.92 -24.12
CA LEU A 15 40.17 24.31 -23.01
C LEU A 15 40.69 22.89 -22.75
N LYS A 16 40.75 22.53 -21.48
CA LYS A 16 41.10 21.19 -21.03
C LYS A 16 40.04 20.73 -20.02
N ALA A 17 39.60 19.49 -20.14
CA ALA A 17 38.77 18.84 -19.12
C ALA A 17 39.61 18.57 -17.84
N TYR A 18 38.95 18.27 -16.75
CA TYR A 18 39.60 17.98 -15.46
C TYR A 18 40.62 16.82 -15.54
N ASN A 19 40.34 15.83 -16.41
CA ASN A 19 41.24 14.69 -16.66
C ASN A 19 42.43 15.02 -17.59
N GLY A 20 42.63 16.30 -17.96
CA GLY A 20 43.70 16.77 -18.81
C GLY A 20 43.47 16.65 -20.33
N VAL A 21 42.37 16.07 -20.76
CA VAL A 21 42.01 15.93 -22.17
C VAL A 21 41.68 17.31 -22.75
N GLN A 22 42.20 17.64 -23.94
CA GLN A 22 41.85 18.87 -24.66
C GLN A 22 40.42 18.78 -25.21
N ILE A 23 39.66 19.86 -24.98
CA ILE A 23 38.34 20.03 -25.56
C ILE A 23 38.49 20.82 -26.86
N PRO A 24 38.07 20.29 -28.01
CA PRO A 24 38.10 21.01 -29.27
C PRO A 24 37.23 22.27 -29.22
N VAL A 25 37.78 23.41 -29.62
CA VAL A 25 37.08 24.70 -29.63
C VAL A 25 36.81 25.09 -31.07
N TYR A 26 35.54 25.30 -31.40
CA TYR A 26 35.10 25.77 -32.75
C TYR A 26 35.34 27.26 -32.95
N GLY A 27 35.20 28.05 -31.87
CA GLY A 27 35.42 29.50 -31.95
C GLY A 27 34.87 30.26 -30.76
N GLU A 28 34.93 31.56 -30.84
CA GLU A 28 34.47 32.50 -29.83
C GLU A 28 33.55 33.56 -30.45
N VAL A 29 32.43 33.82 -29.78
CA VAL A 29 31.46 34.86 -30.21
C VAL A 29 31.11 35.74 -29.03
N TRP A 30 31.04 37.06 -29.25
CA TRP A 30 30.64 38.01 -28.21
C TRP A 30 29.12 38.22 -28.30
N LEU A 31 28.41 37.94 -27.24
CA LEU A 31 26.97 38.03 -27.15
C LEU A 31 26.52 39.05 -26.13
N GLN A 32 25.46 39.78 -26.44
CA GLN A 32 24.77 40.58 -25.46
C GLN A 32 23.94 39.64 -24.54
N VAL A 33 24.37 39.54 -23.30
CA VAL A 33 23.73 38.70 -22.27
C VAL A 33 22.85 39.60 -21.41
N VAL A 34 21.64 39.16 -21.15
CA VAL A 34 20.71 39.81 -20.23
C VAL A 34 20.43 38.82 -19.08
N TYR A 35 20.77 39.23 -17.87
CA TYR A 35 20.47 38.49 -16.67
C TYR A 35 19.85 39.44 -15.64
N ASP A 36 18.60 39.19 -15.25
CA ASP A 36 17.82 40.12 -14.42
C ASP A 36 17.81 41.53 -15.10
N GLN A 37 18.20 42.56 -14.41
CA GLN A 37 18.29 43.91 -14.98
C GLN A 37 19.68 44.24 -15.56
N GLN A 38 20.61 43.31 -15.54
CA GLN A 38 21.98 43.50 -16.00
C GLN A 38 22.10 43.15 -17.48
N LYS A 39 22.71 44.05 -18.27
CA LYS A 39 23.08 43.82 -19.68
C LYS A 39 24.59 43.89 -19.82
N ARG A 40 25.21 42.84 -20.34
CA ARG A 40 26.68 42.74 -20.55
C ARG A 40 26.97 42.12 -21.91
N VAL A 41 28.06 42.49 -22.50
CA VAL A 41 28.56 41.82 -23.71
C VAL A 41 29.67 40.86 -23.27
N LEU A 42 29.44 39.57 -23.41
CA LEU A 42 30.30 38.53 -22.87
C LEU A 42 30.72 37.51 -23.95
N PRO A 43 31.93 36.94 -23.84
CA PRO A 43 32.40 35.95 -24.80
C PRO A 43 31.76 34.58 -24.52
N LEU A 44 31.21 33.96 -25.56
CA LEU A 44 30.77 32.57 -25.56
C LEU A 44 31.78 31.73 -26.36
N ILE A 45 32.34 30.71 -25.77
CA ILE A 45 33.22 29.74 -26.42
C ILE A 45 32.40 28.55 -26.86
N VAL A 46 32.43 28.25 -28.14
CA VAL A 46 31.73 27.11 -28.73
C VAL A 46 32.68 25.92 -28.81
N VAL A 47 32.30 24.82 -28.25
CA VAL A 47 33.11 23.58 -28.17
C VAL A 47 32.38 22.42 -28.83
N ASP A 48 33.16 21.39 -29.17
CA ASP A 48 32.61 20.11 -29.63
C ASP A 48 32.15 19.24 -28.42
N GLY A 49 30.94 18.71 -28.50
CA GLY A 49 30.39 17.78 -27.48
C GLY A 49 28.96 18.10 -27.06
N ASP A 50 28.31 17.11 -26.51
CA ASP A 50 26.90 17.17 -26.06
C ASP A 50 26.77 17.54 -24.57
N GLY A 51 27.83 18.05 -23.95
CA GLY A 51 27.84 18.45 -22.55
C GLY A 51 26.99 19.69 -22.28
N PRO A 52 26.52 19.89 -21.04
CA PRO A 52 25.75 21.07 -20.67
C PRO A 52 26.61 22.34 -20.78
N PRO A 53 26.02 23.51 -21.11
CA PRO A 53 26.73 24.77 -21.14
C PRO A 53 27.26 25.12 -19.75
N LEU A 54 28.51 25.56 -19.68
CA LEU A 54 29.18 25.92 -18.43
C LEU A 54 29.41 27.45 -18.35
N LEU A 55 29.12 27.99 -17.17
CA LEU A 55 29.34 29.41 -16.90
C LEU A 55 30.83 29.63 -16.53
N GLY A 56 31.56 30.29 -17.40
CA GLY A 56 32.99 30.55 -17.20
C GLY A 56 33.29 31.67 -16.18
N ARG A 57 34.51 31.68 -15.62
CA ARG A 57 34.92 32.68 -14.63
C ARG A 57 34.83 34.12 -15.16
N ASN A 58 34.96 34.34 -16.46
CA ASN A 58 34.82 35.66 -17.08
C ASN A 58 33.39 36.18 -16.94
N TRP A 59 32.36 35.33 -17.12
CA TRP A 59 30.97 35.67 -16.92
C TRP A 59 30.66 35.94 -15.43
N LEU A 60 31.23 35.12 -14.55
CA LEU A 60 31.01 35.25 -13.08
C LEU A 60 31.63 36.54 -12.50
N LYS A 61 32.62 37.15 -13.18
CA LYS A 61 33.16 38.45 -12.79
C LYS A 61 32.33 39.65 -13.20
N GLU A 62 31.58 39.52 -14.29
CA GLU A 62 30.81 40.60 -14.91
C GLU A 62 29.34 40.60 -14.56
N LEU A 63 28.80 39.42 -14.17
CA LEU A 63 27.42 39.24 -13.74
C LEU A 63 27.32 39.10 -12.23
N GLN A 64 26.56 39.97 -11.62
CA GLN A 64 26.21 39.80 -10.20
C GLN A 64 25.07 38.78 -10.11
N LEU A 65 25.45 37.53 -9.92
CA LEU A 65 24.51 36.44 -9.75
C LEU A 65 23.91 36.50 -8.34
N ASN A 66 22.61 36.23 -8.24
CA ASN A 66 21.98 36.05 -6.94
C ASN A 66 22.40 34.69 -6.35
N TRP A 67 23.56 34.64 -5.74
CA TRP A 67 24.14 33.44 -5.14
C TRP A 67 23.21 32.81 -4.09
N HIS A 68 22.41 33.65 -3.40
CA HIS A 68 21.43 33.14 -2.44
C HIS A 68 20.37 32.26 -3.13
N ASN A 69 19.90 32.65 -4.30
CA ASN A 69 18.95 31.85 -5.08
C ASN A 69 19.63 30.70 -5.84
N ILE A 70 20.90 30.85 -6.23
CA ILE A 70 21.67 29.82 -6.92
C ILE A 70 22.19 28.77 -5.93
N PHE A 71 22.57 29.15 -4.73
CA PHE A 71 22.92 28.29 -3.62
C PHE A 71 21.78 28.04 -2.64
N LEU A 72 20.56 28.43 -2.97
CA LEU A 72 19.41 27.71 -2.52
C LEU A 72 19.46 26.31 -3.20
N VAL A 73 20.47 25.56 -2.86
CA VAL A 73 20.31 24.14 -2.59
C VAL A 73 19.26 24.16 -1.49
N SER A 74 17.99 24.13 -1.89
CA SER A 74 16.91 23.75 -1.00
C SER A 74 17.46 22.54 -0.30
N LYS A 75 17.66 22.64 1.00
CA LYS A 75 18.15 21.55 1.85
C LYS A 75 17.37 20.36 1.39
N THR A 76 18.06 19.43 0.71
CA THR A 76 17.34 18.35 0.01
C THR A 76 16.61 17.67 1.12
N GLU A 77 15.31 17.86 1.15
CA GLU A 77 14.47 17.39 2.25
C GLU A 77 14.67 15.88 2.33
N THR A 78 15.10 15.44 3.48
CA THR A 78 15.37 14.01 3.67
C THR A 78 14.12 13.29 4.12
N LEU A 79 14.08 11.98 3.91
CA LEU A 79 13.04 11.12 4.47
C LEU A 79 12.88 11.35 5.99
N SER A 80 14.00 11.55 6.71
CA SER A 80 13.97 11.82 8.15
C SER A 80 13.26 13.13 8.51
N ASP A 81 13.41 14.16 7.68
CA ASP A 81 12.77 15.46 7.91
C ASP A 81 11.25 15.36 7.70
N ILE A 82 10.81 14.67 6.65
CA ILE A 82 9.39 14.40 6.38
C ILE A 82 8.77 13.58 7.52
N LEU A 83 9.38 12.48 7.91
CA LEU A 83 8.86 11.62 8.97
C LEU A 83 8.79 12.33 10.33
N LYS A 84 9.72 13.23 10.63
CA LYS A 84 9.67 14.08 11.83
C LYS A 84 8.55 15.11 11.77
N ARG A 85 8.32 15.73 10.61
CA ARG A 85 7.21 16.67 10.39
C ARG A 85 5.87 16.03 10.66
N HIS A 86 5.69 14.77 10.23
CA HIS A 86 4.48 13.99 10.35
C HIS A 86 4.49 12.97 11.49
N ASP A 87 5.27 13.21 12.55
CA ASP A 87 5.37 12.28 13.68
C ASP A 87 4.00 11.96 14.31
N LYS A 88 3.06 12.90 14.24
CA LYS A 88 1.69 12.73 14.72
C LYS A 88 0.94 11.59 14.03
N VAL A 89 1.24 11.29 12.77
CA VAL A 89 0.63 10.18 12.01
C VAL A 89 1.03 8.83 12.61
N PHE A 90 2.17 8.77 13.29
CA PHE A 90 2.72 7.54 13.88
C PHE A 90 2.48 7.42 15.38
N ASN A 91 1.52 8.19 15.91
CA ASN A 91 1.17 8.14 17.32
C ASN A 91 0.55 6.76 17.67
N LYS A 92 0.82 6.30 18.91
CA LYS A 92 0.29 5.03 19.42
C LYS A 92 -1.18 5.10 19.88
N ARG A 93 -1.80 6.27 19.87
CA ARG A 93 -3.22 6.44 20.22
C ARG A 93 -4.11 5.85 19.13
N LEU A 94 -5.37 5.62 19.44
CA LEU A 94 -6.36 5.30 18.42
C LEU A 94 -6.66 6.57 17.59
N GLY A 95 -6.58 6.47 16.27
CA GLY A 95 -6.95 7.55 15.37
C GLY A 95 -8.45 7.86 15.42
N ALA A 96 -8.81 9.04 14.92
CA ALA A 96 -10.20 9.42 14.74
C ALA A 96 -10.35 10.13 13.40
N THR A 97 -10.99 9.44 12.44
CA THR A 97 -11.20 9.98 11.10
C THR A 97 -12.04 11.25 11.16
N LYS A 98 -11.48 12.36 10.69
CA LYS A 98 -12.14 13.67 10.66
C LYS A 98 -12.89 13.86 9.34
N GLY A 99 -14.13 14.33 9.44
CA GLY A 99 -14.97 14.62 8.28
C GLY A 99 -15.73 13.42 7.72
N PHE A 100 -15.49 12.22 8.25
CA PHE A 100 -16.15 10.98 7.80
C PHE A 100 -16.64 10.18 9.00
N LYS A 101 -17.83 9.60 8.87
CA LYS A 101 -18.40 8.65 9.82
C LYS A 101 -18.96 7.46 9.06
N ALA A 102 -18.86 6.29 9.65
CA ALA A 102 -19.43 5.08 9.06
C ALA A 102 -20.94 5.03 9.31
N ASP A 103 -21.68 4.84 8.24
CA ASP A 103 -23.12 4.62 8.26
C ASP A 103 -23.42 3.15 7.92
N ILE A 104 -24.16 2.47 8.80
CA ILE A 104 -24.56 1.08 8.63
C ILE A 104 -26.01 1.08 8.16
N LYS A 105 -26.22 0.72 6.91
CA LYS A 105 -27.56 0.67 6.30
C LYS A 105 -28.13 -0.73 6.33
N LEU A 106 -29.35 -0.85 6.78
CA LEU A 106 -30.12 -2.09 6.84
C LEU A 106 -31.18 -2.11 5.76
N GLN A 107 -31.65 -3.32 5.43
CA GLN A 107 -32.86 -3.53 4.64
C GLN A 107 -34.07 -2.98 5.38
N ASP A 108 -35.07 -2.50 4.66
CA ASP A 108 -36.28 -1.85 5.24
C ASP A 108 -37.09 -2.80 6.13
N ASP A 109 -37.04 -4.11 5.86
CA ASP A 109 -37.71 -5.16 6.62
C ASP A 109 -36.85 -5.83 7.69
N ALA A 110 -35.70 -5.24 8.00
CA ALA A 110 -34.73 -5.78 8.96
C ALA A 110 -35.34 -5.94 10.34
N LYS A 111 -35.39 -7.18 10.82
CA LYS A 111 -35.84 -7.51 12.18
C LYS A 111 -34.62 -7.58 13.11
N SER A 112 -34.76 -6.95 14.26
CA SER A 112 -33.72 -7.01 15.30
C SER A 112 -33.47 -8.44 15.76
N LEU A 113 -32.22 -8.77 16.05
CA LEU A 113 -31.83 -10.07 16.57
C LEU A 113 -30.96 -9.89 17.80
N PHE A 114 -31.45 -10.44 18.91
CA PHE A 114 -30.72 -10.45 20.17
C PHE A 114 -30.14 -11.85 20.46
N CYS A 115 -28.84 -12.01 20.40
CA CYS A 115 -28.14 -13.22 20.77
C CYS A 115 -27.65 -13.14 22.23
N LYS A 116 -28.12 -14.05 23.07
CA LYS A 116 -27.65 -14.16 24.47
C LYS A 116 -26.14 -14.51 24.50
N ALA A 117 -25.39 -13.92 25.44
CA ALA A 117 -23.99 -14.17 25.62
C ALA A 117 -23.65 -15.66 25.74
N ARG A 118 -22.64 -16.12 25.00
CA ARG A 118 -22.06 -17.46 25.21
C ARG A 118 -21.17 -17.46 26.46
N PRO A 119 -21.11 -18.57 27.21
CA PRO A 119 -20.16 -18.71 28.30
C PRO A 119 -18.73 -18.53 27.77
N VAL A 120 -17.98 -17.62 28.39
CA VAL A 120 -16.54 -17.48 28.12
C VAL A 120 -15.79 -18.53 28.94
N PRO A 121 -14.90 -19.33 28.33
CA PRO A 121 -14.05 -20.28 29.06
C PRO A 121 -13.31 -19.59 30.21
N TYR A 122 -13.28 -20.25 31.38
CA TYR A 122 -12.72 -19.67 32.60
C TYR A 122 -11.31 -19.04 32.42
N PRO A 123 -10.36 -19.69 31.70
CA PRO A 123 -9.01 -19.12 31.48
C PRO A 123 -8.98 -17.84 30.64
N LEU A 124 -10.04 -17.57 29.88
CA LEU A 124 -10.14 -16.38 29.01
C LEU A 124 -10.91 -15.23 29.64
N ARG A 125 -11.66 -15.45 30.75
CA ARG A 125 -12.54 -14.43 31.32
C ARG A 125 -11.79 -13.16 31.70
N GLN A 126 -10.70 -13.29 32.43
CA GLN A 126 -9.90 -12.14 32.83
C GLN A 126 -9.37 -11.36 31.62
N LYS A 127 -8.84 -12.04 30.61
CA LYS A 127 -8.35 -11.40 29.39
C LYS A 127 -9.47 -10.69 28.62
N VAL A 128 -10.68 -11.26 28.59
CA VAL A 128 -11.85 -10.63 27.97
C VAL A 128 -12.25 -9.37 28.74
N GLU A 129 -12.23 -9.39 30.07
CA GLU A 129 -12.53 -8.22 30.89
C GLU A 129 -11.50 -7.11 30.70
N GLU A 130 -10.22 -7.44 30.70
CA GLU A 130 -9.12 -6.50 30.45
C GLU A 130 -9.25 -5.85 29.07
N GLU A 131 -9.53 -6.64 28.03
CA GLU A 131 -9.69 -6.11 26.66
C GLU A 131 -10.97 -5.26 26.53
N LEU A 132 -12.09 -5.63 27.16
CA LEU A 132 -13.31 -4.80 27.19
C LEU A 132 -13.06 -3.45 27.85
N ASN A 133 -12.39 -3.44 29.01
CA ASN A 133 -12.02 -2.22 29.70
C ASN A 133 -11.07 -1.35 28.86
N HIS A 134 -10.14 -1.99 28.15
CA HIS A 134 -9.24 -1.30 27.22
C HIS A 134 -9.99 -0.67 26.06
N LEU A 135 -10.88 -1.41 25.40
CA LEU A 135 -11.70 -0.90 24.30
C LEU A 135 -12.64 0.24 24.75
N GLU A 136 -13.18 0.13 25.97
CA GLU A 136 -14.04 1.19 26.53
C GLU A 136 -13.22 2.45 26.84
N SER A 137 -12.04 2.30 27.45
CA SER A 137 -11.13 3.43 27.71
C SER A 137 -10.67 4.16 26.45
N GLN A 138 -10.60 3.46 25.30
CA GLN A 138 -10.28 4.04 24.01
C GLN A 138 -11.52 4.60 23.27
N GLY A 139 -12.71 4.48 23.82
CA GLY A 139 -13.95 4.89 23.18
C GLY A 139 -14.31 4.06 21.94
N VAL A 140 -13.84 2.81 21.87
CA VAL A 140 -14.21 1.86 20.81
C VAL A 140 -15.57 1.24 21.10
N VAL A 141 -15.82 0.93 22.35
CA VAL A 141 -17.12 0.40 22.82
C VAL A 141 -17.64 1.22 23.98
N LYS A 142 -18.93 1.19 24.20
CA LYS A 142 -19.62 1.79 25.37
C LYS A 142 -20.54 0.76 25.98
N LYS A 143 -20.51 0.62 27.31
CA LYS A 143 -21.44 -0.23 28.02
C LYS A 143 -22.85 0.33 27.92
N VAL A 144 -23.84 -0.51 27.62
CA VAL A 144 -25.26 -0.13 27.49
C VAL A 144 -26.11 -1.05 28.35
N GLU A 145 -27.22 -0.52 28.85
CA GLU A 145 -28.13 -1.30 29.69
C GLU A 145 -29.10 -2.15 28.87
N TRP A 146 -29.44 -1.66 27.69
CA TRP A 146 -30.44 -2.30 26.82
C TRP A 146 -30.06 -2.11 25.34
N SER A 147 -30.44 -3.09 24.53
CA SER A 147 -30.38 -3.03 23.06
C SER A 147 -31.29 -4.10 22.50
N ASP A 148 -31.96 -3.81 21.41
CA ASP A 148 -32.75 -4.79 20.61
C ASP A 148 -31.86 -5.61 19.68
N TRP A 149 -30.66 -5.14 19.43
CA TRP A 149 -29.61 -5.86 18.68
C TRP A 149 -28.51 -6.34 19.62
N ALA A 150 -28.14 -7.61 19.52
CA ALA A 150 -26.94 -8.09 20.18
C ALA A 150 -26.32 -9.26 19.44
N SER A 151 -25.06 -9.13 19.09
CA SER A 151 -24.25 -10.19 18.49
C SER A 151 -23.39 -10.88 19.53
N LEU A 152 -22.94 -12.10 19.22
CA LEU A 152 -21.99 -12.82 20.07
C LEU A 152 -20.60 -12.25 19.93
N ILE A 153 -19.73 -12.50 20.91
CA ILE A 153 -18.32 -12.20 20.79
C ILE A 153 -17.53 -13.45 20.40
N VAL A 154 -16.46 -13.23 19.61
CA VAL A 154 -15.41 -14.20 19.30
C VAL A 154 -14.10 -13.66 19.83
N CYS A 155 -13.40 -14.47 20.62
CA CYS A 155 -12.08 -14.11 21.17
C CYS A 155 -10.98 -14.74 20.32
N VAL A 156 -10.16 -13.93 19.67
CA VAL A 156 -9.05 -14.38 18.82
C VAL A 156 -7.73 -14.15 19.55
N PRO A 157 -6.95 -15.22 19.85
CA PRO A 157 -5.62 -15.07 20.46
C PRO A 157 -4.67 -14.33 19.52
N LYS A 158 -3.87 -13.40 20.05
CA LYS A 158 -2.76 -12.76 19.36
C LYS A 158 -1.43 -13.47 19.67
N LYS A 159 -0.42 -13.26 18.81
CA LYS A 159 0.92 -13.85 19.00
C LYS A 159 1.60 -13.43 20.31
N ASP A 160 1.27 -12.27 20.85
CA ASP A 160 1.78 -11.72 22.12
C ASP A 160 1.04 -12.26 23.37
N GLY A 161 0.13 -13.20 23.21
CA GLY A 161 -0.67 -13.79 24.29
C GLY A 161 -1.87 -12.97 24.73
N SER A 162 -2.06 -11.75 24.18
CA SER A 162 -3.29 -10.97 24.34
C SER A 162 -4.41 -11.53 23.46
N ILE A 163 -5.62 -11.03 23.63
CA ILE A 163 -6.76 -11.42 22.80
C ILE A 163 -7.27 -10.23 22.00
N ARG A 164 -7.98 -10.52 20.92
CA ARG A 164 -8.82 -9.56 20.20
C ARG A 164 -10.27 -9.98 20.36
N ILE A 165 -11.13 -9.05 20.73
CA ILE A 165 -12.57 -9.28 20.76
C ILE A 165 -13.16 -8.81 19.44
N CYS A 166 -13.88 -9.69 18.77
CA CYS A 166 -14.63 -9.38 17.55
C CYS A 166 -16.11 -9.74 17.76
N GLY A 167 -17.02 -8.97 17.17
CA GLY A 167 -18.43 -9.35 17.10
C GLY A 167 -18.64 -10.43 16.03
N ASP A 168 -19.41 -11.45 16.36
CA ASP A 168 -19.90 -12.45 15.39
C ASP A 168 -21.15 -11.90 14.68
N PHE A 169 -20.94 -10.93 13.83
CA PHE A 169 -22.03 -10.26 13.10
C PHE A 169 -22.59 -11.09 11.95
N LYS A 170 -21.95 -12.22 11.60
CA LYS A 170 -22.41 -13.12 10.53
C LYS A 170 -23.79 -13.70 10.80
N VAL A 171 -24.06 -14.00 12.07
CA VAL A 171 -25.34 -14.60 12.47
C VAL A 171 -26.44 -13.57 12.76
N SER A 172 -26.10 -12.30 12.85
CA SER A 172 -26.98 -11.20 13.20
C SER A 172 -27.08 -10.16 12.07
N ILE A 173 -26.42 -9.00 12.25
CA ILE A 173 -26.56 -7.82 11.41
C ILE A 173 -26.18 -8.05 9.94
N ASN A 174 -25.15 -8.87 9.63
CA ASN A 174 -24.72 -9.11 8.26
C ASN A 174 -25.77 -9.77 7.36
N ARG A 175 -26.83 -10.37 7.94
CA ARG A 175 -27.92 -10.99 7.17
C ARG A 175 -28.90 -9.97 6.62
N VAL A 176 -28.94 -8.80 7.23
CA VAL A 176 -29.92 -7.74 6.95
C VAL A 176 -29.22 -6.44 6.53
N LEU A 177 -27.91 -6.47 6.33
CA LEU A 177 -27.19 -5.33 5.74
C LEU A 177 -27.66 -5.12 4.30
N LEU A 178 -27.74 -3.87 3.90
CA LEU A 178 -27.76 -3.53 2.48
C LEU A 178 -26.37 -3.81 1.89
N ASP A 179 -26.36 -4.45 0.72
CA ASP A 179 -25.12 -4.67 -0.01
C ASP A 179 -24.46 -3.33 -0.34
N ASN A 180 -23.16 -3.24 -0.06
CA ASN A 180 -22.35 -2.12 -0.47
C ASN A 180 -21.30 -2.61 -1.47
N PRO A 181 -21.60 -2.62 -2.78
CA PRO A 181 -20.77 -3.19 -3.82
C PRO A 181 -19.58 -2.28 -4.20
N TYR A 182 -19.00 -1.57 -3.24
CA TYR A 182 -17.84 -0.71 -3.51
C TYR A 182 -16.67 -1.57 -3.97
N PRO A 183 -16.11 -1.32 -5.19
CA PRO A 183 -15.02 -2.11 -5.71
C PRO A 183 -13.75 -1.92 -4.88
N LEU A 184 -13.11 -3.03 -4.52
CA LEU A 184 -11.77 -2.97 -3.96
C LEU A 184 -10.76 -2.90 -5.12
N PRO A 185 -9.77 -2.00 -5.08
CA PRO A 185 -8.77 -1.88 -6.12
C PRO A 185 -8.00 -3.19 -6.31
N ASP A 186 -7.80 -3.58 -7.57
CA ASP A 186 -6.89 -4.67 -7.93
C ASP A 186 -5.44 -4.18 -8.01
N THR A 187 -4.49 -5.13 -8.03
CA THR A 187 -3.06 -4.84 -7.92
C THR A 187 -2.38 -4.62 -9.28
N GLU A 188 -3.12 -4.70 -10.39
CA GLU A 188 -2.53 -4.93 -11.71
C GLU A 188 -1.74 -3.76 -12.30
N ASP A 189 -1.83 -2.52 -11.77
CA ASP A 189 -1.31 -1.32 -12.47
C ASP A 189 -0.25 -0.52 -11.70
N VAL A 190 0.56 -1.13 -10.85
CA VAL A 190 1.48 -0.31 -10.03
C VAL A 190 2.94 -0.73 -10.20
N PHE A 191 3.62 -0.10 -11.15
CA PHE A 191 5.06 -0.28 -11.40
C PHE A 191 5.82 1.03 -11.20
N ALA A 192 6.91 1.02 -10.46
CA ALA A 192 7.84 2.13 -10.36
C ALA A 192 9.14 1.72 -9.66
N THR A 193 10.16 2.55 -9.79
CA THR A 193 11.53 2.26 -9.34
C THR A 193 11.69 2.27 -7.83
N LEU A 194 10.86 3.03 -7.09
CA LEU A 194 10.95 3.18 -5.64
C LEU A 194 9.59 3.03 -4.98
N GLY A 195 9.54 2.28 -3.89
CA GLY A 195 8.31 2.01 -3.15
C GLY A 195 8.33 2.50 -1.70
N SER A 196 7.16 2.93 -1.21
CA SER A 196 6.89 3.04 0.22
C SER A 196 5.56 2.39 0.54
N LYS A 197 5.54 1.62 1.63
CA LYS A 197 4.34 1.00 2.18
C LYS A 197 4.00 1.61 3.52
N ILE A 198 2.75 2.03 3.69
CA ILE A 198 2.22 2.56 4.95
C ILE A 198 1.12 1.61 5.44
N ASP A 199 1.33 1.00 6.61
CA ASP A 199 0.35 0.12 7.30
C ASP A 199 -0.46 0.96 8.29
N LEU A 200 -1.78 1.00 8.12
CA LEU A 200 -2.66 1.78 8.97
C LEU A 200 -2.92 1.08 10.31
N SER A 201 -2.93 1.84 11.39
CA SER A 201 -3.16 1.32 12.74
C SER A 201 -4.63 1.08 13.02
N ASN A 202 -5.03 -0.13 13.44
CA ASN A 202 -6.42 -0.43 13.84
C ASN A 202 -7.47 0.11 12.84
N THR A 203 -7.26 -0.10 11.59
CA THR A 203 -7.87 0.48 10.40
C THR A 203 -9.34 0.89 10.57
N TYR A 204 -10.26 -0.06 10.75
CA TYR A 204 -11.69 0.25 10.87
C TYR A 204 -12.01 1.06 12.13
N GLN A 205 -11.34 0.76 13.26
CA GLN A 205 -11.62 1.42 14.54
C GLN A 205 -11.21 2.90 14.57
N GLN A 206 -10.48 3.38 13.57
CA GLN A 206 -10.23 4.82 13.42
C GLN A 206 -11.47 5.58 12.95
N MET A 207 -12.46 4.92 12.38
CA MET A 207 -13.69 5.53 11.87
C MET A 207 -14.80 5.47 12.91
N GLU A 208 -15.36 6.64 13.27
CA GLU A 208 -16.55 6.72 14.13
C GLU A 208 -17.79 6.25 13.40
N LEU A 209 -18.69 5.60 14.12
CA LEU A 209 -20.02 5.30 13.62
C LEU A 209 -20.93 6.53 13.74
N MET A 210 -21.90 6.66 12.83
CA MET A 210 -23.03 7.55 13.06
C MET A 210 -23.82 7.09 14.29
N ALA A 211 -24.41 8.03 15.02
CA ALA A 211 -25.14 7.73 16.26
C ALA A 211 -26.26 6.69 16.04
N GLU A 212 -26.92 6.80 14.90
CA GLU A 212 -28.00 5.91 14.48
C GLU A 212 -27.51 4.49 14.20
N SER A 213 -26.24 4.32 13.84
CA SER A 213 -25.66 3.00 13.53
C SER A 213 -25.09 2.27 14.73
N GLN A 214 -24.82 2.97 15.85
CA GLN A 214 -24.12 2.40 17.01
C GLN A 214 -24.88 1.26 17.67
N HIS A 215 -26.20 1.37 17.79
CA HIS A 215 -27.03 0.35 18.46
C HIS A 215 -27.10 -0.97 17.67
N TYR A 216 -26.92 -0.95 16.33
CA TYR A 216 -26.85 -2.16 15.52
C TYR A 216 -25.65 -3.04 15.87
N LEU A 217 -24.55 -2.41 16.29
CA LEU A 217 -23.28 -3.09 16.55
C LEU A 217 -23.07 -3.37 18.04
N THR A 218 -24.14 -3.69 18.73
CA THR A 218 -24.06 -4.14 20.13
C THR A 218 -23.61 -5.60 20.20
N VAL A 219 -22.77 -5.92 21.18
CA VAL A 219 -22.32 -7.28 21.48
C VAL A 219 -22.73 -7.68 22.88
N SER A 220 -23.09 -8.96 23.02
CA SER A 220 -23.48 -9.56 24.29
C SER A 220 -22.30 -10.30 24.91
N THR A 221 -21.93 -9.92 26.13
CA THR A 221 -20.80 -10.49 26.88
C THR A 221 -21.24 -10.95 28.26
N HIS A 222 -20.40 -11.70 28.95
CA HIS A 222 -20.63 -12.09 30.35
C HIS A 222 -20.60 -10.90 31.35
N LYS A 223 -20.15 -9.71 30.90
CA LYS A 223 -20.16 -8.46 31.67
C LYS A 223 -21.33 -7.53 31.28
N GLY A 224 -22.21 -7.96 30.40
CA GLY A 224 -23.32 -7.17 29.89
C GLY A 224 -23.19 -6.83 28.41
N LEU A 225 -23.91 -5.78 27.99
CA LEU A 225 -23.97 -5.33 26.62
C LEU A 225 -22.99 -4.19 26.37
N TYR A 226 -22.30 -4.24 25.22
CA TYR A 226 -21.38 -3.20 24.77
C TYR A 226 -21.70 -2.81 23.33
N ALA A 227 -22.02 -1.54 23.10
CA ALA A 227 -22.26 -1.00 21.77
C ALA A 227 -20.97 -0.42 21.19
N TYR A 228 -20.58 -0.83 19.98
CA TYR A 228 -19.45 -0.24 19.29
C TYR A 228 -19.74 1.21 18.91
N GLN A 229 -18.81 2.09 19.20
CA GLN A 229 -18.82 3.49 18.81
C GLN A 229 -17.99 3.74 17.54
N ARG A 230 -17.21 2.75 17.14
CA ARG A 230 -16.32 2.75 16.01
C ARG A 230 -16.63 1.60 15.08
N LEU A 231 -16.36 1.79 13.78
CA LEU A 231 -16.45 0.71 12.81
C LEU A 231 -15.56 -0.45 13.23
N THR A 232 -16.02 -1.68 13.09
CA THR A 232 -15.32 -2.85 13.64
C THR A 232 -15.18 -3.99 12.65
N TYR A 233 -14.29 -4.90 12.97
CA TYR A 233 -14.10 -6.14 12.20
C TYR A 233 -15.33 -7.04 12.31
N GLY A 234 -15.59 -7.79 11.24
CA GLY A 234 -16.70 -8.74 11.16
C GLY A 234 -17.98 -8.19 10.52
N ILE A 235 -18.10 -6.88 10.31
CA ILE A 235 -19.16 -6.25 9.53
C ILE A 235 -18.86 -6.41 8.04
N ALA A 236 -19.80 -6.95 7.27
CA ALA A 236 -19.59 -7.23 5.84
C ALA A 236 -19.35 -5.96 5.01
N SER A 237 -19.99 -4.85 5.36
CA SER A 237 -19.81 -3.55 4.68
C SER A 237 -18.58 -2.74 5.14
N ALA A 238 -17.91 -3.15 6.23
CA ALA A 238 -16.78 -2.37 6.77
C ALA A 238 -15.63 -2.14 5.77
N PRO A 239 -15.18 -3.14 4.99
CA PRO A 239 -14.15 -2.92 3.97
C PRO A 239 -14.55 -1.88 2.93
N ALA A 240 -15.78 -1.94 2.42
CA ALA A 240 -16.31 -1.03 1.42
C ALA A 240 -16.42 0.41 1.94
N ILE A 241 -16.91 0.59 3.16
CA ILE A 241 -17.05 1.90 3.82
C ILE A 241 -15.67 2.53 4.03
N PHE A 242 -14.72 1.76 4.54
CA PHE A 242 -13.38 2.28 4.80
C PHE A 242 -12.64 2.59 3.50
N GLN A 243 -12.70 1.69 2.50
CA GLN A 243 -12.06 1.89 1.20
C GLN A 243 -12.59 3.17 0.52
N SER A 244 -13.91 3.34 0.45
CA SER A 244 -14.48 4.54 -0.18
C SER A 244 -14.05 5.84 0.51
N THR A 245 -13.82 5.80 1.82
CA THR A 245 -13.29 6.94 2.57
C THR A 245 -11.82 7.20 2.22
N MET A 246 -11.00 6.16 2.15
CA MET A 246 -9.59 6.30 1.78
C MET A 246 -9.42 6.79 0.35
N ASP A 247 -10.24 6.32 -0.59
CA ASP A 247 -10.21 6.77 -1.98
C ASP A 247 -10.58 8.25 -2.10
N GLN A 248 -11.51 8.76 -1.28
CA GLN A 248 -11.81 10.18 -1.21
C GLN A 248 -10.65 11.00 -0.61
N ILE A 249 -10.01 10.51 0.43
CA ILE A 249 -8.85 11.18 1.07
C ILE A 249 -7.66 11.26 0.11
N LEU A 250 -7.41 10.18 -0.64
CA LEU A 250 -6.27 10.05 -1.56
C LEU A 250 -6.62 10.43 -3.01
N GLN A 251 -7.82 10.97 -3.26
CA GLN A 251 -8.28 11.33 -4.59
C GLN A 251 -7.29 12.23 -5.33
N GLY A 252 -7.04 11.94 -6.63
CA GLY A 252 -6.13 12.68 -7.49
C GLY A 252 -4.64 12.34 -7.29
N MET A 253 -4.33 11.28 -6.56
CA MET A 253 -2.95 10.78 -6.38
C MET A 253 -2.75 9.50 -7.19
N ASP A 254 -2.48 9.62 -8.49
CA ASP A 254 -2.40 8.48 -9.41
C ASP A 254 -1.28 7.47 -9.06
N LYS A 255 -0.25 7.93 -8.34
CA LYS A 255 0.90 7.13 -7.92
C LYS A 255 0.73 6.46 -6.54
N VAL A 256 -0.45 6.59 -5.96
CA VAL A 256 -0.80 6.04 -4.66
C VAL A 256 -1.94 5.05 -4.82
N ARG A 257 -1.79 3.88 -4.24
CA ARG A 257 -2.86 2.88 -4.15
C ARG A 257 -3.12 2.55 -2.69
N CYS A 258 -4.38 2.54 -2.33
CA CYS A 258 -4.80 2.13 -1.00
C CYS A 258 -5.69 0.90 -1.11
N ARG A 259 -5.41 -0.11 -0.32
CA ARG A 259 -6.31 -1.24 -0.14
C ARG A 259 -6.50 -1.52 1.34
N ILE A 260 -7.61 -1.03 1.85
CA ILE A 260 -8.01 -1.12 3.25
C ILE A 260 -6.92 -0.56 4.18
N ASP A 261 -6.07 -1.40 4.76
CA ASP A 261 -5.06 -1.05 5.76
C ASP A 261 -3.66 -0.77 5.18
N ASP A 262 -3.44 -1.09 3.92
CA ASP A 262 -2.17 -0.90 3.24
C ASP A 262 -2.24 0.24 2.21
N ILE A 263 -1.35 1.23 2.32
CA ILE A 263 -1.15 2.26 1.29
C ILE A 263 0.20 2.02 0.64
N LEU A 264 0.19 1.88 -0.68
CA LEU A 264 1.38 1.75 -1.51
C LEU A 264 1.61 3.05 -2.28
N ILE A 265 2.81 3.59 -2.15
CA ILE A 265 3.31 4.73 -2.92
C ILE A 265 4.39 4.23 -3.84
N ARG A 266 4.27 4.47 -5.14
CA ARG A 266 5.26 4.07 -6.14
C ARG A 266 5.52 5.20 -7.13
N THR A 267 6.79 5.59 -7.22
CA THR A 267 7.20 6.77 -7.99
C THR A 267 8.64 6.62 -8.43
N GLU A 268 9.06 7.53 -9.29
CA GLU A 268 10.48 7.74 -9.56
C GLU A 268 11.18 8.39 -8.35
N PRO A 269 12.49 8.14 -8.15
CA PRO A 269 13.23 8.62 -6.97
C PRO A 269 13.17 10.12 -6.73
N HIS A 270 13.11 10.91 -7.80
CA HIS A 270 13.13 12.37 -7.72
C HIS A 270 11.85 13.01 -7.17
N GLU A 271 10.71 12.31 -7.25
CA GLU A 271 9.41 12.79 -6.80
C GLU A 271 8.87 12.07 -5.56
N HIS A 272 9.53 10.96 -5.15
CA HIS A 272 9.02 10.06 -4.11
C HIS A 272 8.77 10.77 -2.78
N LEU A 273 9.71 11.61 -2.36
CA LEU A 273 9.59 12.36 -1.10
C LEU A 273 8.42 13.34 -1.11
N GLN A 274 8.16 13.98 -2.25
CA GLN A 274 7.05 14.92 -2.39
C GLN A 274 5.70 14.19 -2.31
N VAL A 275 5.56 13.05 -3.00
CA VAL A 275 4.31 12.26 -2.94
C VAL A 275 4.10 11.68 -1.55
N LEU A 276 5.17 11.21 -0.89
CA LEU A 276 5.11 10.72 0.48
C LEU A 276 4.66 11.82 1.46
N ASP A 277 5.21 13.03 1.36
CA ASP A 277 4.84 14.19 2.19
C ASP A 277 3.36 14.53 2.01
N GLU A 278 2.86 14.54 0.78
CA GLU A 278 1.45 14.81 0.47
C GLU A 278 0.53 13.73 1.07
N VAL A 279 0.89 12.43 0.95
CA VAL A 279 0.13 11.33 1.58
C VAL A 279 0.07 11.53 3.08
N LEU A 280 1.20 11.74 3.73
CA LEU A 280 1.26 11.92 5.19
C LEU A 280 0.50 13.18 5.63
N THR A 281 0.56 14.27 4.87
CA THR A 281 -0.23 15.49 5.09
C THR A 281 -1.73 15.21 5.08
N ARG A 282 -2.22 14.43 4.10
CA ARG A 282 -3.63 14.07 4.01
C ARG A 282 -4.07 13.16 5.15
N LEU A 283 -3.24 12.18 5.52
CA LEU A 283 -3.52 11.32 6.67
C LEU A 283 -3.60 12.13 7.97
N GLU A 284 -2.65 13.04 8.21
CA GLU A 284 -2.65 13.91 9.39
C GLU A 284 -3.87 14.81 9.43
N LYS A 285 -4.21 15.45 8.31
CA LYS A 285 -5.40 16.32 8.17
C LYS A 285 -6.68 15.56 8.55
N HIS A 286 -6.81 14.32 8.10
CA HIS A 286 -7.99 13.50 8.36
C HIS A 286 -7.90 12.66 9.62
N GLY A 287 -6.83 12.80 10.42
CA GLY A 287 -6.68 12.12 11.71
C GLY A 287 -6.46 10.61 11.61
N ILE A 288 -5.98 10.13 10.47
CA ILE A 288 -5.65 8.72 10.24
C ILE A 288 -4.24 8.45 10.71
N LEU A 289 -4.06 7.36 11.45
CA LEU A 289 -2.79 6.96 12.04
C LEU A 289 -2.25 5.68 11.41
N ALA A 290 -0.93 5.64 11.27
CA ALA A 290 -0.18 4.52 10.74
C ALA A 290 0.72 3.87 11.80
N LYS A 291 1.04 2.60 11.62
CA LYS A 291 1.92 1.85 12.51
C LYS A 291 3.36 1.92 12.01
N ARG A 292 4.16 2.87 12.52
CA ARG A 292 5.54 3.13 12.08
C ARG A 292 6.41 1.87 11.93
N SER A 293 6.27 0.91 12.86
CA SER A 293 7.07 -0.33 12.85
C SER A 293 6.73 -1.32 11.74
N LYS A 294 5.63 -1.07 11.00
CA LYS A 294 5.21 -1.88 9.86
C LYS A 294 5.28 -1.13 8.54
N CYS A 295 5.66 0.16 8.59
CA CYS A 295 5.84 0.96 7.40
C CYS A 295 7.25 0.78 6.85
N GLU A 296 7.33 0.69 5.54
CA GLU A 296 8.57 0.63 4.77
C GLU A 296 8.66 1.88 3.89
N PHE A 297 9.81 2.54 3.85
CA PHE A 297 9.96 3.80 3.12
C PHE A 297 11.18 3.77 2.21
N MET A 298 11.00 4.23 0.97
CA MET A 298 12.05 4.37 -0.03
C MET A 298 12.83 3.07 -0.24
N VAL A 299 12.13 1.97 -0.39
CA VAL A 299 12.73 0.66 -0.64
C VAL A 299 12.57 0.28 -2.12
N PRO A 300 13.54 -0.46 -2.70
CA PRO A 300 13.47 -0.87 -4.10
C PRO A 300 12.35 -1.89 -4.37
N SER A 301 11.90 -2.56 -3.32
CA SER A 301 10.83 -3.55 -3.38
C SER A 301 10.01 -3.55 -2.11
N VAL A 302 8.71 -3.84 -2.23
CA VAL A 302 7.76 -3.91 -1.11
C VAL A 302 6.90 -5.16 -1.21
N GLU A 303 6.51 -5.71 -0.06
CA GLU A 303 5.48 -6.72 -0.02
C GLU A 303 4.11 -6.05 0.08
N PHE A 304 3.29 -6.16 -0.97
CA PHE A 304 1.94 -5.60 -1.03
C PHE A 304 0.95 -6.66 -1.47
N LEU A 305 -0.13 -6.84 -0.70
CA LEU A 305 -1.18 -7.84 -0.95
C LEU A 305 -0.64 -9.26 -1.16
N ARG A 306 0.42 -9.61 -0.45
CA ARG A 306 1.13 -10.90 -0.52
C ARG A 306 1.89 -11.14 -1.83
N TYR A 307 2.14 -10.09 -2.61
CA TYR A 307 3.07 -10.08 -3.74
C TYR A 307 4.30 -9.27 -3.37
N HIS A 308 5.43 -9.69 -3.88
CA HIS A 308 6.64 -8.89 -3.87
C HIS A 308 6.61 -8.00 -5.11
N VAL A 309 6.68 -6.69 -4.93
CA VAL A 309 6.51 -5.71 -6.01
C VAL A 309 7.77 -4.87 -6.10
N ASP A 310 8.43 -4.87 -7.26
CA ASP A 310 9.64 -4.11 -7.56
C ASP A 310 9.55 -3.40 -8.92
N ARG A 311 10.69 -2.95 -9.46
CA ARG A 311 10.75 -2.29 -10.76
C ARG A 311 10.47 -3.24 -11.93
N GLU A 312 10.67 -4.53 -11.76
CA GLU A 312 10.49 -5.53 -12.81
C GLU A 312 9.02 -5.97 -12.90
N GLY A 313 8.30 -5.84 -11.79
CA GLY A 313 6.88 -6.19 -11.74
C GLY A 313 6.43 -6.78 -10.42
N GLN A 314 5.41 -7.64 -10.49
CA GLN A 314 4.90 -8.39 -9.36
C GLN A 314 5.48 -9.82 -9.40
N HIS A 315 5.88 -10.29 -8.22
CA HIS A 315 6.40 -11.64 -8.01
C HIS A 315 5.63 -12.33 -6.89
N PRO A 316 5.48 -13.65 -6.90
CA PRO A 316 5.01 -14.39 -5.74
C PRO A 316 6.03 -14.21 -4.59
N THR A 317 5.57 -14.16 -3.35
CA THR A 317 6.48 -14.10 -2.19
C THR A 317 7.27 -15.41 -2.06
N ASP A 318 8.52 -15.31 -1.56
CA ASP A 318 9.40 -16.46 -1.34
C ASP A 318 8.76 -17.53 -0.46
N GLU A 319 7.97 -17.12 0.54
CA GLU A 319 7.22 -18.03 1.42
C GLU A 319 6.24 -18.90 0.63
N LYS A 320 5.53 -18.31 -0.34
CA LYS A 320 4.58 -19.04 -1.20
C LYS A 320 5.28 -19.98 -2.16
N ILE A 321 6.35 -19.50 -2.78
CA ILE A 321 7.18 -20.32 -3.65
C ILE A 321 7.74 -21.52 -2.87
N ALA A 322 8.27 -21.28 -1.67
CA ALA A 322 8.80 -22.34 -0.81
C ALA A 322 7.71 -23.35 -0.39
N ALA A 323 6.51 -22.86 -0.05
CA ALA A 323 5.37 -23.71 0.30
C ALA A 323 4.94 -24.62 -0.86
N ILE A 324 4.89 -24.10 -2.10
CA ILE A 324 4.54 -24.88 -3.29
C ILE A 324 5.65 -25.89 -3.63
N LYS A 325 6.91 -25.45 -3.60
CA LYS A 325 8.07 -26.33 -3.85
C LYS A 325 8.13 -27.48 -2.84
N GLY A 326 7.92 -27.20 -1.56
CA GLY A 326 7.97 -28.17 -0.47
C GLY A 326 6.74 -29.06 -0.32
N ALA A 327 5.64 -28.77 -1.03
CA ALA A 327 4.41 -29.54 -0.92
C ALA A 327 4.64 -31.02 -1.31
N PRO A 328 4.25 -32.01 -0.49
CA PRO A 328 4.28 -33.43 -0.88
C PRO A 328 3.20 -33.72 -1.90
N SER A 329 3.36 -34.84 -2.67
CA SER A 329 2.29 -35.30 -3.58
C SER A 329 1.02 -35.61 -2.78
N PRO A 330 -0.14 -35.08 -3.21
CA PRO A 330 -1.41 -35.26 -2.51
C PRO A 330 -1.84 -36.71 -2.41
N LYS A 331 -2.32 -37.16 -1.26
CA LYS A 331 -2.78 -38.52 -0.98
C LYS A 331 -4.29 -38.66 -1.05
N ASN A 332 -5.01 -37.57 -1.11
CA ASN A 332 -6.48 -37.55 -1.13
C ASN A 332 -6.99 -36.23 -1.73
N VAL A 333 -8.32 -36.20 -1.97
CA VAL A 333 -8.99 -35.02 -2.54
C VAL A 333 -8.80 -33.76 -1.70
N ALA A 334 -8.79 -33.84 -0.38
CA ALA A 334 -8.66 -32.66 0.49
C ALA A 334 -7.26 -32.03 0.38
N GLU A 335 -6.21 -32.85 0.34
CA GLU A 335 -4.83 -32.39 0.12
C GLU A 335 -4.65 -31.81 -1.28
N LEU A 336 -5.26 -32.44 -2.30
CA LEU A 336 -5.26 -31.91 -3.67
C LEU A 336 -5.96 -30.54 -3.74
N CYS A 337 -7.13 -30.39 -3.14
CA CYS A 337 -7.82 -29.10 -3.07
C CYS A 337 -6.95 -28.01 -2.40
N SER A 338 -6.26 -28.37 -1.32
CA SER A 338 -5.36 -27.44 -0.63
C SER A 338 -4.18 -27.03 -1.52
N TYR A 339 -3.57 -27.96 -2.24
CA TYR A 339 -2.49 -27.69 -3.18
C TYR A 339 -2.94 -26.82 -4.35
N LEU A 340 -4.08 -27.15 -4.97
CA LEU A 340 -4.66 -26.37 -6.07
C LEU A 340 -5.06 -24.95 -5.61
N GLY A 341 -5.58 -24.81 -4.40
CA GLY A 341 -5.86 -23.49 -3.80
C GLY A 341 -4.60 -22.64 -3.66
N LEU A 342 -3.47 -23.28 -3.31
CA LEU A 342 -2.18 -22.59 -3.20
C LEU A 342 -1.64 -22.19 -4.59
N LEU A 343 -1.79 -23.06 -5.60
CA LEU A 343 -1.40 -22.78 -6.99
C LEU A 343 -2.26 -21.72 -7.65
N ASN A 344 -3.58 -21.71 -7.42
CA ASN A 344 -4.48 -20.72 -7.99
C ASN A 344 -4.14 -19.30 -7.56
N TYR A 345 -3.58 -19.15 -6.34
CA TYR A 345 -3.07 -17.87 -5.90
C TYR A 345 -1.90 -17.35 -6.77
N CYS A 346 -1.07 -18.26 -7.25
CA CYS A 346 0.05 -17.96 -8.16
C CYS A 346 -0.34 -18.16 -9.63
N GLY A 347 -1.62 -18.35 -9.94
CA GLY A 347 -2.10 -18.72 -11.27
C GLY A 347 -1.73 -17.74 -12.38
N ASN A 348 -1.73 -16.46 -12.06
CA ASN A 348 -1.36 -15.39 -13.00
C ASN A 348 0.11 -15.48 -13.46
N PHE A 349 0.98 -16.15 -12.70
CA PHE A 349 2.40 -16.31 -13.04
C PHE A 349 2.69 -17.55 -13.88
N ILE A 350 1.71 -18.43 -14.10
CA ILE A 350 1.89 -19.68 -14.83
C ILE A 350 1.06 -19.64 -16.11
N PRO A 351 1.69 -19.56 -17.29
CA PRO A 351 0.95 -19.62 -18.55
C PRO A 351 0.18 -20.94 -18.69
N SER A 352 -1.07 -20.84 -19.15
CA SER A 352 -1.93 -22.01 -19.41
C SER A 352 -2.08 -22.95 -18.20
N LEU A 353 -2.12 -22.40 -16.98
CA LEU A 353 -2.23 -23.18 -15.75
C LEU A 353 -3.40 -24.16 -15.78
N SER A 354 -4.57 -23.76 -16.30
CA SER A 354 -5.76 -24.62 -16.41
C SER A 354 -5.51 -25.88 -17.23
N THR A 355 -4.82 -25.75 -18.36
CA THR A 355 -4.44 -26.90 -19.20
C THR A 355 -3.42 -27.81 -18.51
N LEU A 356 -2.45 -27.20 -17.83
CA LEU A 356 -1.44 -27.93 -17.06
C LEU A 356 -2.07 -28.74 -15.92
N LEU A 357 -3.08 -28.19 -15.24
CA LEU A 357 -3.71 -28.83 -14.10
C LEU A 357 -4.92 -29.70 -14.45
N GLN A 358 -5.28 -29.87 -15.74
CA GLN A 358 -6.43 -30.66 -16.17
C GLN A 358 -6.45 -32.06 -15.53
N PRO A 359 -5.36 -32.86 -15.53
CA PRO A 359 -5.38 -34.19 -14.93
C PRO A 359 -5.68 -34.19 -13.42
N LEU A 360 -5.29 -33.13 -12.73
CA LEU A 360 -5.55 -32.94 -11.29
C LEU A 360 -6.99 -32.53 -11.04
N HIS A 361 -7.56 -31.69 -11.90
CA HIS A 361 -8.97 -31.27 -11.79
C HIS A 361 -9.94 -32.41 -12.08
N GLU A 362 -9.59 -33.37 -12.94
CA GLU A 362 -10.37 -34.57 -13.22
C GLU A 362 -10.60 -35.41 -11.97
N LEU A 363 -9.59 -35.50 -11.07
CA LEU A 363 -9.74 -36.17 -9.78
C LEU A 363 -10.74 -35.50 -8.80
N LEU A 364 -11.11 -34.29 -9.05
CA LEU A 364 -12.08 -33.55 -8.23
C LEU A 364 -13.53 -33.68 -8.73
N GLN A 365 -13.73 -34.32 -9.88
CA GLN A 365 -15.06 -34.48 -10.45
C GLN A 365 -15.92 -35.41 -9.59
N LYS A 366 -17.22 -35.12 -9.54
CA LYS A 366 -18.17 -35.84 -8.72
C LYS A 366 -18.28 -37.33 -9.22
N GLY A 367 -18.03 -38.25 -8.31
CA GLY A 367 -18.12 -39.70 -8.60
C GLY A 367 -16.81 -40.34 -9.09
N VAL A 368 -15.77 -39.58 -9.30
CA VAL A 368 -14.44 -40.14 -9.64
C VAL A 368 -13.78 -40.74 -8.41
N LYS A 369 -13.30 -41.98 -8.50
CA LYS A 369 -12.51 -42.59 -7.44
C LYS A 369 -11.10 -42.02 -7.44
N TRP A 370 -10.56 -41.76 -6.25
CA TRP A 370 -9.20 -41.27 -6.08
C TRP A 370 -8.19 -42.29 -6.66
N ALA A 371 -7.44 -41.86 -7.68
CA ALA A 371 -6.35 -42.64 -8.28
C ALA A 371 -5.26 -41.67 -8.75
N TRP A 372 -4.15 -41.65 -8.05
CA TRP A 372 -3.00 -40.79 -8.41
C TRP A 372 -2.22 -41.47 -9.52
N THR A 373 -2.39 -40.98 -10.75
CA THR A 373 -1.78 -41.56 -11.97
C THR A 373 -0.42 -40.92 -12.28
N GLU A 374 0.34 -41.50 -13.21
CA GLU A 374 1.60 -40.92 -13.70
C GLU A 374 1.37 -39.53 -14.35
N GLU A 375 0.23 -39.31 -14.99
CA GLU A 375 -0.16 -38.03 -15.59
C GLU A 375 -0.41 -36.98 -14.51
N CYS A 376 -1.04 -37.36 -13.40
CA CYS A 376 -1.22 -36.48 -12.23
C CYS A 376 0.13 -36.10 -11.63
N GLU A 377 1.06 -37.06 -11.47
CA GLU A 377 2.39 -36.78 -10.95
C GLU A 377 3.18 -35.86 -11.90
N LYS A 378 3.12 -36.11 -13.22
CA LYS A 378 3.75 -35.19 -14.21
C LYS A 378 3.19 -33.77 -14.14
N ALA A 379 1.86 -33.61 -14.05
CA ALA A 379 1.22 -32.31 -13.92
C ALA A 379 1.63 -31.64 -12.61
N PHE A 380 1.69 -32.37 -11.50
CA PHE A 380 2.13 -31.90 -10.20
C PHE A 380 3.58 -31.41 -10.22
N VAL A 381 4.52 -32.22 -10.71
CA VAL A 381 5.94 -31.83 -10.79
C VAL A 381 6.15 -30.66 -11.73
N ARG A 382 5.48 -30.67 -12.90
CA ARG A 382 5.56 -29.53 -13.85
C ARG A 382 5.01 -28.24 -13.29
N SER A 383 3.90 -28.27 -12.55
CA SER A 383 3.35 -27.08 -11.92
C SER A 383 4.31 -26.43 -10.92
N LYS A 384 5.12 -27.23 -10.22
CA LYS A 384 6.19 -26.73 -9.34
C LYS A 384 7.35 -26.12 -10.13
N SER A 385 7.79 -26.77 -11.22
CA SER A 385 8.92 -26.28 -12.02
C SER A 385 8.59 -24.98 -12.77
N GLU A 386 7.34 -24.79 -13.18
CA GLU A 386 6.89 -23.59 -13.85
C GLU A 386 6.89 -22.34 -12.94
N LEU A 387 6.75 -22.51 -11.63
CA LEU A 387 6.87 -21.43 -10.63
C LEU A 387 8.30 -21.07 -10.25
N VAL A 388 9.27 -21.93 -10.59
CA VAL A 388 10.71 -21.73 -10.26
C VAL A 388 11.40 -20.84 -11.28
N ALA A 389 10.90 -20.78 -12.50
CA ALA A 389 11.37 -19.76 -13.46
C ALA A 389 10.99 -18.39 -12.92
N ASP A 390 11.95 -17.44 -12.85
CA ASP A 390 11.74 -16.04 -12.44
C ASP A 390 10.67 -15.39 -13.34
N LYS A 391 9.42 -15.66 -13.01
CA LYS A 391 8.27 -15.17 -13.77
C LYS A 391 7.73 -13.93 -13.10
N VAL A 392 7.83 -12.86 -13.82
CA VAL A 392 7.35 -11.52 -13.45
C VAL A 392 6.03 -11.30 -14.16
N LEU A 393 5.01 -10.86 -13.44
CA LEU A 393 3.84 -10.24 -14.08
C LEU A 393 4.20 -8.80 -14.43
N VAL A 394 4.32 -8.57 -15.72
CA VAL A 394 4.45 -7.23 -16.29
C VAL A 394 3.05 -6.81 -16.76
N PRO A 395 2.64 -5.54 -16.57
CA PRO A 395 1.37 -5.07 -17.13
C PRO A 395 1.39 -5.23 -18.64
N TYR A 396 0.22 -5.52 -19.16
CA TYR A 396 -0.02 -5.47 -20.60
C TYR A 396 -0.04 -3.99 -21.01
N ASP A 397 0.86 -3.58 -21.93
CA ASP A 397 0.83 -2.29 -22.59
C ASP A 397 -0.39 -2.17 -23.51
#